data_5ea682609248b54e4110f5be6f0260de
#
_entry.id   5ea682609248b54e4110f5be6f0260de
#
_cell.length_a   1.000
_cell.length_b   1.000
_cell.length_c   1.000
_cell.angle_alpha   90.00
_cell.angle_beta   90.00
_cell.angle_gamma   90.00
#
_symmetry.space_group_name_H-M   'P 1'
#
loop_
_entity.id
_entity.type
_entity.pdbx_description
1 polymer ?
#
loop_
_entity_poly.entity_id
_entity_poly.type
_entity_poly.pdbx_seq_one_letter_code
_entity_poly.pdbx_strand_id
1 'polypeptide(L)'
;MYQYTPSSLPNTRIDAADILRGFAIGGIVIIHFLEHMNFYKFPELTELDRTIWDIVFFWLANKMYAIFSLLFGLSFFIQHDNQAQKGKDFRLRFAWRMVLLMLWGIFDLVFYNGDILTVYAACGWLLIPFIRSSNKVLTIIAFILVLQPVELVYLILGLINPEMQPLNLGSGVLFRALLPYQMEGSFFEMAWAGIKYGFPINFLWAIENGRFTQTLFLFFLGILMGRHRFFYDEGNNRTLWKKIIIYSVLAFAILYPLQEYVPGMIDNVCVSRSLKILLKVWMNLSMMMFYVAGITWLFHCTKVGHKLIAIAPYGKMSLTNYMTQSIFGAMIFYGWGFGLYQYCGHTYSLLMGIVFVGLQYVFCRWWLKHNKRGPFEELWRRGTWI
;
A
#
# COMPACT_ATOMS: atom_id res chain seq x y z
N MET A 1 -32.54 6.01 -11.19
CA MET A 1 -31.14 6.26 -10.73
C MET A 1 -31.06 5.91 -9.27
N TYR A 2 -30.09 5.09 -8.84
CA TYR A 2 -29.88 4.80 -7.42
C TYR A 2 -29.45 6.09 -6.70
N GLN A 3 -30.21 6.50 -5.70
CA GLN A 3 -29.82 7.61 -4.82
C GLN A 3 -29.09 7.02 -3.61
N TYR A 4 -27.84 7.44 -3.38
CA TYR A 4 -27.10 7.06 -2.17
C TYR A 4 -27.82 7.64 -0.95
N THR A 5 -28.19 6.74 -0.03
CA THR A 5 -28.76 7.12 1.28
C THR A 5 -27.63 7.11 2.30
N PRO A 6 -27.35 8.25 2.96
CA PRO A 6 -26.35 8.31 4.01
C PRO A 6 -26.66 7.35 5.17
N SER A 7 -25.63 6.92 5.88
CA SER A 7 -25.80 6.13 7.11
C SER A 7 -26.62 6.92 8.13
N SER A 8 -27.59 6.25 8.77
CA SER A 8 -28.33 6.83 9.89
C SER A 8 -27.49 6.93 11.18
N LEU A 9 -26.40 6.16 11.28
CA LEU A 9 -25.49 6.15 12.41
C LEU A 9 -24.30 7.07 12.16
N PRO A 10 -23.82 7.80 13.18
CA PRO A 10 -22.64 8.64 13.03
C PRO A 10 -21.38 7.80 12.81
N ASN A 11 -20.50 8.27 11.95
CA ASN A 11 -19.19 7.68 11.77
C ASN A 11 -18.24 8.19 12.88
N THR A 12 -18.20 7.45 13.96
CA THR A 12 -17.21 7.69 15.03
C THR A 12 -15.82 7.29 14.58
N ARG A 13 -14.81 7.72 15.32
CA ARG A 13 -13.41 7.36 15.02
C ARG A 13 -13.21 5.85 15.19
N ILE A 14 -12.56 5.22 14.21
CA ILE A 14 -12.28 3.79 14.21
C ILE A 14 -10.83 3.57 14.65
N ASP A 15 -10.64 3.26 15.93
CA ASP A 15 -9.30 3.03 16.50
C ASP A 15 -8.60 1.83 15.85
N ALA A 16 -9.33 0.76 15.51
CA ALA A 16 -8.80 -0.38 14.77
C ALA A 16 -8.16 0.03 13.42
N ALA A 17 -8.77 1.00 12.70
CA ALA A 17 -8.20 1.52 11.46
C ALA A 17 -6.92 2.32 11.70
N ASP A 18 -6.82 3.08 12.78
CA ASP A 18 -5.60 3.81 13.13
C ASP A 18 -4.47 2.86 13.56
N ILE A 19 -4.79 1.77 14.28
CA ILE A 19 -3.84 0.70 14.63
C ILE A 19 -3.32 0.03 13.36
N LEU A 20 -4.22 -0.36 12.45
CA LEU A 20 -3.86 -0.99 11.18
C LEU A 20 -2.99 -0.08 10.30
N ARG A 21 -3.29 1.23 10.25
CA ARG A 21 -2.42 2.20 9.56
C ARG A 21 -1.04 2.27 10.19
N GLY A 22 -0.97 2.27 11.54
CA GLY A 22 0.30 2.29 12.25
C GLY A 22 1.12 1.02 12.00
N PHE A 23 0.51 -0.14 12.01
CA PHE A 23 1.14 -1.39 11.65
C PHE A 23 1.64 -1.38 10.20
N ALA A 24 0.80 -0.95 9.27
CA ALA A 24 1.13 -0.93 7.85
C ALA A 24 2.27 0.05 7.53
N ILE A 25 2.25 1.29 8.08
CA ILE A 25 3.32 2.24 7.82
C ILE A 25 4.65 1.81 8.45
N GLY A 26 4.63 1.17 9.63
CA GLY A 26 5.83 0.60 10.22
C GLY A 26 6.46 -0.46 9.34
N GLY A 27 5.65 -1.37 8.80
CA GLY A 27 6.12 -2.36 7.84
C GLY A 27 6.62 -1.76 6.53
N ILE A 28 5.97 -0.71 6.01
CA ILE A 28 6.42 0.02 4.81
C ILE A 28 7.80 0.64 5.04
N VAL A 29 8.01 1.32 6.18
CA VAL A 29 9.29 1.93 6.51
C VAL A 29 10.42 0.88 6.53
N ILE A 30 10.17 -0.27 7.16
CA ILE A 30 11.15 -1.37 7.20
C ILE A 30 11.47 -1.87 5.78
N ILE A 31 10.46 -2.09 4.93
CA ILE A 31 10.65 -2.52 3.54
C ILE A 31 11.48 -1.49 2.77
N HIS A 32 11.13 -0.22 2.86
CA HIS A 32 11.78 0.83 2.09
C HIS A 32 13.24 1.01 2.49
N PHE A 33 13.59 0.84 3.78
CA PHE A 33 14.98 0.83 4.20
C PHE A 33 15.77 -0.32 3.58
N LEU A 34 15.18 -1.50 3.42
CA LEU A 34 15.81 -2.61 2.71
C LEU A 34 15.84 -2.38 1.19
N GLU A 35 14.77 -1.83 0.61
CA GLU A 35 14.66 -1.58 -0.84
C GLU A 35 15.62 -0.51 -1.34
N HIS A 36 16.00 0.46 -0.53
CA HIS A 36 17.05 1.44 -0.87
C HIS A 36 18.38 0.76 -1.19
N MET A 37 18.62 -0.45 -0.65
CA MET A 37 19.80 -1.28 -0.96
C MET A 37 19.62 -2.11 -2.24
N ASN A 38 18.39 -2.47 -2.60
CA ASN A 38 18.11 -3.43 -3.67
C ASN A 38 18.48 -2.92 -5.06
N PHE A 39 18.54 -1.61 -5.25
CA PHE A 39 18.89 -0.98 -6.52
C PHE A 39 20.41 -0.85 -6.75
N TYR A 40 21.22 -1.14 -5.74
CA TYR A 40 22.66 -0.95 -5.73
C TYR A 40 23.38 -2.30 -5.67
N LYS A 41 24.56 -2.38 -6.31
CA LYS A 41 25.34 -3.63 -6.40
C LYS A 41 26.16 -3.97 -5.15
N PHE A 42 26.10 -3.20 -4.10
CA PHE A 42 27.02 -3.29 -2.97
C PHE A 42 26.31 -3.21 -1.63
N PRO A 43 26.91 -3.76 -0.57
CA PRO A 43 28.07 -4.65 -0.50
C PRO A 43 27.74 -6.10 -0.93
N GLU A 44 28.74 -6.99 -0.94
CA GLU A 44 28.49 -8.43 -1.06
C GLU A 44 27.58 -8.90 0.07
N LEU A 45 26.43 -9.45 -0.32
CA LEU A 45 25.42 -9.88 0.66
C LEU A 45 25.82 -11.19 1.32
N THR A 46 25.84 -11.19 2.65
CA THR A 46 26.02 -12.39 3.46
C THR A 46 24.79 -13.31 3.39
N GLU A 47 24.92 -14.56 3.86
CA GLU A 47 23.75 -15.43 4.00
C GLU A 47 22.70 -14.87 4.95
N LEU A 48 23.14 -14.17 6.00
CA LEU A 48 22.23 -13.50 6.92
C LEU A 48 21.44 -12.39 6.23
N ASP A 49 22.09 -11.59 5.36
CA ASP A 49 21.41 -10.53 4.60
C ASP A 49 20.33 -11.11 3.68
N ARG A 50 20.60 -12.22 2.99
CA ARG A 50 19.63 -12.92 2.13
C ARG A 50 18.46 -13.45 2.96
N THR A 51 18.75 -14.10 4.08
CA THR A 51 17.72 -14.63 4.99
C THR A 51 16.83 -13.51 5.53
N ILE A 52 17.42 -12.39 5.94
CA ILE A 52 16.67 -11.21 6.41
C ILE A 52 15.77 -10.65 5.29
N TRP A 53 16.30 -10.52 4.07
CA TRP A 53 15.51 -10.11 2.91
C TRP A 53 14.30 -11.02 2.72
N ASP A 54 14.52 -12.32 2.64
CA ASP A 54 13.45 -13.30 2.40
C ASP A 54 12.39 -13.25 3.50
N ILE A 55 12.78 -13.20 4.78
CA ILE A 55 11.86 -13.11 5.91
C ILE A 55 11.06 -11.81 5.85
N VAL A 56 11.72 -10.66 5.72
CA VAL A 56 11.03 -9.36 5.74
C VAL A 56 10.09 -9.22 4.55
N PHE A 57 10.52 -9.61 3.35
CA PHE A 57 9.68 -9.55 2.16
C PHE A 57 8.54 -10.54 2.20
N PHE A 58 8.77 -11.76 2.71
CA PHE A 58 7.70 -12.73 2.90
C PHE A 58 6.59 -12.19 3.84
N TRP A 59 6.95 -11.63 4.98
CA TRP A 59 5.98 -11.20 5.97
C TRP A 59 5.36 -9.83 5.67
N LEU A 60 6.09 -8.89 5.10
CA LEU A 60 5.66 -7.50 5.00
C LEU A 60 5.37 -7.04 3.55
N ALA A 61 6.21 -7.42 2.57
CA ALA A 61 6.06 -6.90 1.21
C ALA A 61 4.72 -7.31 0.58
N ASN A 62 4.14 -6.42 -0.21
CA ASN A 62 2.82 -6.56 -0.82
C ASN A 62 1.61 -6.61 0.13
N LYS A 63 1.79 -6.78 1.45
CA LYS A 63 0.70 -6.79 2.43
C LYS A 63 0.50 -5.41 3.03
N MET A 64 1.59 -4.70 3.36
CA MET A 64 1.51 -3.42 4.06
C MET A 64 0.84 -2.34 3.21
N TYR A 65 1.24 -2.16 1.95
CA TYR A 65 0.56 -1.22 1.06
C TYR A 65 -0.90 -1.64 0.79
N ALA A 66 -1.18 -2.95 0.77
CA ALA A 66 -2.53 -3.44 0.55
C ALA A 66 -3.47 -3.11 1.72
N ILE A 67 -2.99 -3.22 2.97
CA ILE A 67 -3.72 -2.72 4.16
C ILE A 67 -3.99 -1.22 4.01
N PHE A 68 -2.99 -0.45 3.58
CA PHE A 68 -3.14 0.99 3.35
C PHE A 68 -4.17 1.30 2.28
N SER A 69 -4.17 0.55 1.16
CA SER A 69 -5.16 0.68 0.08
C SER A 69 -6.58 0.42 0.59
N LEU A 70 -6.78 -0.66 1.35
CA LEU A 70 -8.08 -0.98 1.94
C LEU A 70 -8.59 0.16 2.85
N LEU A 71 -7.71 0.67 3.72
CA LEU A 71 -8.04 1.75 4.64
C LEU A 71 -8.21 3.11 3.94
N PHE A 72 -7.63 3.30 2.77
CA PHE A 72 -7.87 4.46 1.93
C PHE A 72 -9.31 4.47 1.41
N GLY A 73 -9.78 3.33 0.87
CA GLY A 73 -11.17 3.17 0.43
C GLY A 73 -12.17 3.36 1.57
N LEU A 74 -11.89 2.79 2.76
CA LEU A 74 -12.67 3.02 3.98
C LEU A 74 -12.72 4.51 4.34
N SER A 75 -11.58 5.20 4.31
CA SER A 75 -11.49 6.62 4.65
C SER A 75 -12.23 7.50 3.65
N PHE A 76 -12.19 7.16 2.37
CA PHE A 76 -12.96 7.83 1.34
C PHE A 76 -14.46 7.71 1.62
N PHE A 77 -14.95 6.49 1.89
CA PHE A 77 -16.34 6.27 2.24
C PHE A 77 -16.76 7.12 3.45
N ILE A 78 -16.02 7.05 4.56
CA ILE A 78 -16.35 7.80 5.79
C ILE A 78 -16.43 9.31 5.52
N GLN A 79 -15.50 9.86 4.75
CA GLN A 79 -15.50 11.28 4.41
C GLN A 79 -16.71 11.66 3.54
N HIS A 80 -17.01 10.82 2.54
CA HIS A 80 -18.18 11.02 1.69
C HIS A 80 -19.49 10.95 2.49
N ASP A 81 -19.66 9.91 3.32
CA ASP A 81 -20.86 9.70 4.11
C ASP A 81 -21.07 10.84 5.12
N ASN A 82 -20.02 11.28 5.82
CA ASN A 82 -20.08 12.41 6.74
C ASN A 82 -20.48 13.75 6.05
N GLN A 83 -20.12 13.94 4.79
CA GLN A 83 -20.56 15.13 4.04
C GLN A 83 -21.99 14.96 3.49
N ALA A 84 -22.34 13.75 3.06
CA ALA A 84 -23.69 13.41 2.62
C ALA A 84 -24.73 13.56 3.75
N GLN A 85 -24.39 13.17 5.00
CA GLN A 85 -25.22 13.42 6.20
C GLN A 85 -25.49 14.91 6.42
N LYS A 86 -24.58 15.78 5.96
CA LYS A 86 -24.75 17.26 6.02
C LYS A 86 -25.36 17.84 4.75
N GLY A 87 -25.87 17.01 3.85
CA GLY A 87 -26.45 17.42 2.58
C GLY A 87 -25.42 17.97 1.56
N LYS A 88 -24.11 17.73 1.76
CA LYS A 88 -23.05 18.25 0.88
C LYS A 88 -22.50 17.19 -0.05
N ASP A 89 -22.27 17.56 -1.31
CA ASP A 89 -21.54 16.70 -2.26
C ASP A 89 -20.02 16.82 -2.04
N PHE A 90 -19.39 15.69 -1.76
CA PHE A 90 -17.97 15.63 -1.50
C PHE A 90 -17.10 15.30 -2.73
N ARG A 91 -17.69 14.97 -3.88
CA ARG A 91 -16.97 14.44 -5.05
C ARG A 91 -15.92 15.40 -5.59
N LEU A 92 -16.26 16.66 -5.82
CA LEU A 92 -15.30 17.66 -6.32
C LEU A 92 -14.17 17.93 -5.32
N ARG A 93 -14.53 18.01 -4.03
CA ARG A 93 -13.53 18.17 -2.97
C ARG A 93 -12.61 16.96 -2.86
N PHE A 94 -13.13 15.77 -3.04
CA PHE A 94 -12.30 14.58 -3.09
C PHE A 94 -11.40 14.56 -4.34
N ALA A 95 -11.91 14.97 -5.50
CA ALA A 95 -11.08 15.11 -6.70
C ALA A 95 -9.89 16.06 -6.45
N TRP A 96 -10.15 17.20 -5.80
CA TRP A 96 -9.10 18.13 -5.39
C TRP A 96 -8.10 17.52 -4.41
N ARG A 97 -8.60 16.74 -3.44
CA ARG A 97 -7.72 15.98 -2.53
C ARG A 97 -6.80 15.01 -3.28
N MET A 98 -7.26 14.42 -4.37
CA MET A 98 -6.43 13.54 -5.21
C MET A 98 -5.37 14.33 -6.00
N VAL A 99 -5.68 15.57 -6.43
CA VAL A 99 -4.65 16.48 -6.97
C VAL A 99 -3.57 16.74 -5.94
N LEU A 100 -3.94 17.09 -4.72
CA LEU A 100 -2.99 17.31 -3.64
C LEU A 100 -2.18 16.04 -3.29
N LEU A 101 -2.83 14.86 -3.33
CA LEU A 101 -2.15 13.59 -3.11
C LEU A 101 -1.14 13.29 -4.22
N MET A 102 -1.48 13.58 -5.46
CA MET A 102 -0.57 13.49 -6.61
C MET A 102 0.65 14.38 -6.40
N LEU A 103 0.45 15.63 -5.96
CA LEU A 103 1.56 16.55 -5.66
C LEU A 103 2.44 16.04 -4.52
N TRP A 104 1.86 15.43 -3.48
CA TRP A 104 2.64 14.75 -2.44
C TRP A 104 3.45 13.59 -2.99
N GLY A 105 2.88 12.77 -3.87
CA GLY A 105 3.61 11.68 -4.52
C GLY A 105 4.74 12.20 -5.42
N ILE A 106 4.51 13.25 -6.22
CA ILE A 106 5.56 13.88 -7.03
C ILE A 106 6.68 14.46 -6.13
N PHE A 107 6.33 15.02 -4.99
CA PHE A 107 7.31 15.47 -4.02
C PHE A 107 8.11 14.29 -3.43
N ASP A 108 7.47 13.16 -3.15
CA ASP A 108 8.14 11.95 -2.66
C ASP A 108 9.13 11.37 -3.67
N LEU A 109 8.81 11.45 -4.98
CA LEU A 109 9.69 11.00 -6.06
C LEU A 109 11.04 11.73 -6.12
N VAL A 110 11.14 12.92 -5.53
CA VAL A 110 12.42 13.62 -5.34
C VAL A 110 13.38 12.79 -4.48
N PHE A 111 12.86 11.93 -3.60
CA PHE A 111 13.64 11.17 -2.63
C PHE A 111 13.57 9.66 -2.86
N TYR A 112 12.43 9.15 -3.31
CA TYR A 112 12.21 7.72 -3.45
C TYR A 112 11.34 7.37 -4.65
N ASN A 113 11.84 6.51 -5.54
CA ASN A 113 11.19 6.12 -6.78
C ASN A 113 10.11 5.03 -6.64
N GLY A 114 9.91 4.49 -5.44
CA GLY A 114 8.87 3.51 -5.13
C GLY A 114 7.60 4.13 -4.54
N ASP A 115 7.28 5.40 -4.88
CA ASP A 115 6.10 6.09 -4.36
C ASP A 115 4.80 5.40 -4.78
N ILE A 116 3.90 5.23 -3.82
CA ILE A 116 2.55 4.69 -4.05
C ILE A 116 1.48 5.78 -4.08
N LEU A 117 1.77 6.99 -3.61
CA LEU A 117 0.77 8.06 -3.49
C LEU A 117 0.28 8.54 -4.86
N THR A 118 1.15 8.57 -5.87
CA THR A 118 0.79 8.88 -7.26
C THR A 118 -0.22 7.87 -7.81
N VAL A 119 0.02 6.57 -7.60
CA VAL A 119 -0.90 5.49 -7.99
C VAL A 119 -2.21 5.60 -7.21
N TYR A 120 -2.16 5.91 -5.91
CA TYR A 120 -3.37 6.11 -5.08
C TYR A 120 -4.19 7.30 -5.55
N ALA A 121 -3.56 8.39 -5.95
CA ALA A 121 -4.25 9.55 -6.48
C ALA A 121 -5.01 9.21 -7.78
N ALA A 122 -4.35 8.50 -8.71
CA ALA A 122 -4.98 8.04 -9.95
C ALA A 122 -6.14 7.07 -9.69
N CYS A 123 -5.92 6.05 -8.84
CA CYS A 123 -6.98 5.13 -8.43
C CYS A 123 -8.12 5.85 -7.70
N GLY A 124 -7.81 6.85 -6.88
CA GLY A 124 -8.79 7.67 -6.16
C GLY A 124 -9.72 8.44 -7.10
N TRP A 125 -9.20 9.01 -8.20
CA TRP A 125 -10.05 9.65 -9.20
C TRP A 125 -11.02 8.65 -9.86
N LEU A 126 -10.57 7.40 -10.10
CA LEU A 126 -11.42 6.36 -10.68
C LEU A 126 -12.55 5.91 -9.73
N LEU A 127 -12.47 6.16 -8.43
CA LEU A 127 -13.56 5.86 -7.49
C LEU A 127 -14.72 6.86 -7.56
N ILE A 128 -14.46 8.11 -7.97
CA ILE A 128 -15.41 9.22 -7.84
C ILE A 128 -16.77 8.92 -8.51
N PRO A 129 -16.83 8.41 -9.75
CA PRO A 129 -18.11 8.13 -10.40
C PRO A 129 -18.91 7.03 -9.69
N PHE A 130 -18.25 6.14 -8.96
CA PHE A 130 -18.87 4.95 -8.36
C PHE A 130 -19.30 5.13 -6.91
N ILE A 131 -18.92 6.21 -6.22
CA ILE A 131 -19.23 6.37 -4.79
C ILE A 131 -20.74 6.35 -4.47
N ARG A 132 -21.58 6.75 -5.42
CA ARG A 132 -23.04 6.73 -5.32
C ARG A 132 -23.67 5.44 -5.88
N SER A 133 -22.89 4.51 -6.39
CA SER A 133 -23.38 3.24 -6.92
C SER A 133 -23.91 2.33 -5.82
N SER A 134 -24.82 1.42 -6.16
CA SER A 134 -25.34 0.42 -5.23
C SER A 134 -24.24 -0.56 -4.77
N ASN A 135 -24.45 -1.21 -3.63
CA ASN A 135 -23.51 -2.24 -3.14
C ASN A 135 -23.32 -3.35 -4.17
N LYS A 136 -24.39 -3.73 -4.89
CA LYS A 136 -24.32 -4.75 -5.94
C LYS A 136 -23.33 -4.36 -7.04
N VAL A 137 -23.39 -3.11 -7.55
CA VAL A 137 -22.47 -2.61 -8.58
C VAL A 137 -21.02 -2.59 -8.04
N LEU A 138 -20.80 -2.06 -6.84
CA LEU A 138 -19.47 -2.03 -6.22
C LEU A 138 -18.89 -3.44 -6.02
N THR A 139 -19.74 -4.41 -5.62
CA THR A 139 -19.33 -5.80 -5.45
C THR A 139 -18.96 -6.45 -6.79
N ILE A 140 -19.72 -6.19 -7.85
CA ILE A 140 -19.41 -6.70 -9.21
C ILE A 140 -18.06 -6.14 -9.68
N ILE A 141 -17.84 -4.82 -9.53
CA ILE A 141 -16.58 -4.18 -9.89
C ILE A 141 -15.42 -4.78 -9.08
N ALA A 142 -15.57 -4.89 -7.78
CA ALA A 142 -14.55 -5.50 -6.91
C ALA A 142 -14.27 -6.95 -7.31
N PHE A 143 -15.30 -7.73 -7.64
CA PHE A 143 -15.14 -9.11 -8.11
C PHE A 143 -14.37 -9.19 -9.44
N ILE A 144 -14.66 -8.32 -10.40
CA ILE A 144 -13.90 -8.26 -11.67
C ILE A 144 -12.44 -7.89 -11.39
N LEU A 145 -12.20 -6.90 -10.54
CA LEU A 145 -10.85 -6.42 -10.24
C LEU A 145 -9.99 -7.42 -9.47
N VAL A 146 -10.58 -8.21 -8.55
CA VAL A 146 -9.81 -9.24 -7.81
C VAL A 146 -9.33 -10.37 -8.71
N LEU A 147 -10.02 -10.61 -9.81
CA LEU A 147 -9.60 -11.59 -10.83
C LEU A 147 -8.38 -11.14 -11.64
N GLN A 148 -7.89 -9.91 -11.44
CA GLN A 148 -6.72 -9.37 -12.16
C GLN A 148 -6.91 -9.45 -13.70
N PRO A 149 -7.86 -8.71 -14.28
CA PRO A 149 -8.28 -8.88 -15.68
C PRO A 149 -7.13 -8.74 -16.70
N VAL A 150 -6.14 -7.89 -16.42
CA VAL A 150 -4.97 -7.72 -17.29
C VAL A 150 -4.20 -9.05 -17.39
N GLU A 151 -3.87 -9.64 -16.25
CA GLU A 151 -3.12 -10.89 -16.19
C GLU A 151 -3.93 -12.07 -16.75
N LEU A 152 -5.26 -12.11 -16.52
CA LEU A 152 -6.12 -13.12 -17.11
C LEU A 152 -6.14 -13.04 -18.65
N VAL A 153 -6.18 -11.84 -19.21
CA VAL A 153 -6.11 -11.65 -20.67
C VAL A 153 -4.79 -12.17 -21.21
N TYR A 154 -3.65 -11.79 -20.60
CA TYR A 154 -2.34 -12.30 -21.04
C TYR A 154 -2.19 -13.81 -20.86
N LEU A 155 -2.75 -14.38 -19.79
CA LEU A 155 -2.79 -15.83 -19.59
C LEU A 155 -3.56 -16.52 -20.72
N ILE A 156 -4.76 -16.03 -21.06
CA ILE A 156 -5.58 -16.60 -22.15
C ILE A 156 -4.89 -16.43 -23.50
N LEU A 157 -4.33 -15.26 -23.80
CA LEU A 157 -3.61 -15.00 -25.04
C LEU A 157 -2.36 -15.91 -25.17
N GLY A 158 -1.62 -16.11 -24.08
CA GLY A 158 -0.48 -17.03 -24.06
C GLY A 158 -0.86 -18.49 -24.28
N LEU A 159 -2.05 -18.91 -23.82
CA LEU A 159 -2.59 -20.27 -24.10
C LEU A 159 -2.99 -20.45 -25.57
N ILE A 160 -3.50 -19.39 -26.21
CA ILE A 160 -3.92 -19.41 -27.61
C ILE A 160 -2.72 -19.27 -28.56
N ASN A 161 -1.76 -18.40 -28.22
CA ASN A 161 -0.57 -18.15 -29.00
C ASN A 161 0.68 -18.42 -28.16
N PRO A 162 1.37 -19.56 -28.37
CA PRO A 162 2.57 -19.90 -27.60
C PRO A 162 3.74 -18.92 -27.72
N GLU A 163 3.80 -18.13 -28.79
CA GLU A 163 4.85 -17.12 -29.00
C GLU A 163 4.53 -15.77 -28.33
N MET A 164 3.36 -15.65 -27.70
CA MET A 164 2.95 -14.43 -27.04
C MET A 164 3.94 -14.05 -25.94
N GLN A 165 4.43 -12.80 -26.01
CA GLN A 165 5.33 -12.26 -24.99
C GLN A 165 4.53 -11.74 -23.78
N PRO A 166 5.05 -11.91 -22.56
CA PRO A 166 4.42 -11.34 -21.37
C PRO A 166 4.37 -9.82 -21.43
N LEU A 167 3.42 -9.23 -20.70
CA LEU A 167 3.29 -7.78 -20.59
C LEU A 167 4.61 -7.14 -20.13
N ASN A 168 5.16 -6.27 -20.94
CA ASN A 168 6.35 -5.50 -20.63
C ASN A 168 6.18 -4.06 -21.15
N LEU A 169 5.97 -3.12 -20.24
CA LEU A 169 5.80 -1.70 -20.54
C LEU A 169 7.12 -0.91 -20.41
N GLY A 170 8.22 -1.59 -20.08
CA GLY A 170 9.54 -0.99 -20.03
C GLY A 170 9.92 -0.40 -18.67
N SER A 171 9.21 -0.69 -17.58
CA SER A 171 9.55 -0.18 -16.25
C SER A 171 10.98 -0.51 -15.84
N GLY A 172 11.46 -1.71 -16.14
CA GLY A 172 12.83 -2.15 -15.86
C GLY A 172 13.92 -1.36 -16.58
N VAL A 173 13.64 -0.81 -17.76
CA VAL A 173 14.58 0.08 -18.49
C VAL A 173 14.71 1.40 -17.75
N LEU A 174 13.59 1.96 -17.31
CA LEU A 174 13.56 3.23 -16.57
C LEU A 174 14.22 3.09 -15.19
N PHE A 175 14.04 1.97 -14.50
CA PHE A 175 14.77 1.68 -13.25
C PHE A 175 16.29 1.72 -13.48
N ARG A 176 16.79 1.05 -14.52
CA ARG A 176 18.22 1.08 -14.83
C ARG A 176 18.72 2.47 -15.19
N ALA A 177 17.92 3.28 -15.87
CA ALA A 177 18.27 4.67 -16.22
C ALA A 177 18.35 5.58 -14.99
N LEU A 178 17.62 5.28 -13.92
CA LEU A 178 17.61 6.07 -12.68
C LEU A 178 18.82 5.75 -11.77
N LEU A 179 19.31 4.52 -11.79
CA LEU A 179 20.38 4.03 -10.90
C LEU A 179 21.62 4.94 -10.80
N PRO A 180 22.24 5.42 -11.91
CA PRO A 180 23.44 6.26 -11.83
C PRO A 180 23.21 7.54 -11.03
N TYR A 181 22.03 8.15 -11.17
CA TYR A 181 21.67 9.37 -10.44
C TYR A 181 21.52 9.14 -8.93
N GLN A 182 21.04 7.97 -8.53
CA GLN A 182 20.93 7.61 -7.12
C GLN A 182 22.29 7.29 -6.49
N MET A 183 23.21 6.72 -7.27
CA MET A 183 24.54 6.33 -6.80
C MET A 183 25.55 7.47 -6.78
N GLU A 184 25.60 8.26 -7.86
CA GLU A 184 26.69 9.19 -8.11
C GLU A 184 26.21 10.63 -8.40
N GLY A 185 24.91 10.82 -8.64
CA GLY A 185 24.36 12.14 -8.96
C GLY A 185 24.35 13.09 -7.77
N SER A 186 24.42 14.39 -8.06
CA SER A 186 24.09 15.43 -7.08
C SER A 186 22.62 15.35 -6.66
N PHE A 187 22.27 16.01 -5.56
CA PHE A 187 20.86 16.08 -5.10
C PHE A 187 19.91 16.56 -6.21
N PHE A 188 20.28 17.61 -6.96
CA PHE A 188 19.40 18.16 -8.00
C PHE A 188 19.25 17.23 -9.20
N GLU A 189 20.33 16.54 -9.61
CA GLU A 189 20.27 15.55 -10.68
C GLU A 189 19.41 14.34 -10.28
N MET A 190 19.60 13.85 -9.07
CA MET A 190 18.80 12.76 -8.53
C MET A 190 17.31 13.16 -8.40
N ALA A 191 17.03 14.37 -7.88
CA ALA A 191 15.65 14.89 -7.76
C ALA A 191 14.96 15.00 -9.12
N TRP A 192 15.66 15.54 -10.13
CA TRP A 192 15.15 15.61 -11.49
C TRP A 192 14.93 14.23 -12.11
N ALA A 193 15.90 13.33 -11.97
CA ALA A 193 15.80 11.96 -12.46
C ALA A 193 14.69 11.18 -11.77
N GLY A 194 14.51 11.38 -10.45
CA GLY A 194 13.42 10.81 -9.66
C GLY A 194 12.04 11.18 -10.21
N ILE A 195 11.82 12.45 -10.54
CA ILE A 195 10.56 12.89 -11.17
C ILE A 195 10.47 12.35 -12.60
N LYS A 196 11.51 12.52 -13.42
CA LYS A 196 11.51 12.16 -14.84
C LYS A 196 11.30 10.67 -15.08
N TYR A 197 12.00 9.83 -14.35
CA TYR A 197 11.93 8.37 -14.49
C TYR A 197 11.00 7.71 -13.46
N GLY A 198 10.98 8.19 -12.22
CA GLY A 198 10.17 7.60 -11.15
C GLY A 198 8.68 7.73 -11.39
N PHE A 199 8.21 8.88 -11.93
CA PHE A 199 6.79 9.06 -12.21
C PHE A 199 6.23 8.00 -13.19
N PRO A 200 6.81 7.79 -14.39
CA PRO A 200 6.35 6.71 -15.26
C PRO A 200 6.62 5.31 -14.68
N ILE A 201 7.74 5.10 -13.97
CA ILE A 201 8.04 3.82 -13.34
C ILE A 201 6.87 3.37 -12.46
N ASN A 202 6.35 4.24 -11.59
CA ASN A 202 5.29 3.89 -10.65
C ASN A 202 4.05 3.31 -11.34
N PHE A 203 3.63 3.93 -12.45
CA PHE A 203 2.46 3.45 -13.20
C PHE A 203 2.76 2.19 -14.00
N LEU A 204 3.84 2.20 -14.78
CA LEU A 204 4.19 1.08 -15.63
C LEU A 204 4.44 -0.18 -14.81
N TRP A 205 5.23 -0.06 -13.75
CA TRP A 205 5.52 -1.17 -12.85
C TRP A 205 4.29 -1.66 -12.10
N ALA A 206 3.41 -0.75 -11.67
CA ALA A 206 2.17 -1.13 -11.00
C ALA A 206 1.23 -1.90 -11.92
N ILE A 207 1.17 -1.56 -13.22
CA ILE A 207 0.39 -2.30 -14.21
C ILE A 207 1.05 -3.64 -14.52
N GLU A 208 2.36 -3.68 -14.80
CA GLU A 208 3.13 -4.89 -15.11
C GLU A 208 3.10 -5.97 -14.01
N ASN A 209 2.81 -5.57 -12.77
CA ASN A 209 2.81 -6.47 -11.61
C ASN A 209 1.42 -6.60 -10.93
N GLY A 210 0.34 -6.26 -11.64
CA GLY A 210 -1.03 -6.39 -11.15
C GLY A 210 -1.39 -5.49 -9.97
N ARG A 211 -0.47 -4.60 -9.54
CA ARG A 211 -0.63 -3.77 -8.34
C ARG A 211 -1.66 -2.65 -8.54
N PHE A 212 -1.75 -2.10 -9.76
CA PHE A 212 -2.74 -1.07 -10.08
C PHE A 212 -4.18 -1.61 -9.91
N THR A 213 -4.45 -2.77 -10.49
CA THR A 213 -5.75 -3.46 -10.40
C THR A 213 -6.05 -3.90 -8.97
N GLN A 214 -5.04 -4.41 -8.24
CA GLN A 214 -5.19 -4.77 -6.84
C GLN A 214 -5.50 -3.55 -5.95
N THR A 215 -4.87 -2.41 -6.18
CA THR A 215 -5.14 -1.16 -5.45
C THR A 215 -6.57 -0.71 -5.64
N LEU A 216 -7.07 -0.70 -6.89
CA LEU A 216 -8.47 -0.39 -7.19
C LEU A 216 -9.43 -1.36 -6.50
N PHE A 217 -9.17 -2.67 -6.58
CA PHE A 217 -9.96 -3.68 -5.88
C PHE A 217 -10.06 -3.36 -4.38
N LEU A 218 -8.93 -3.10 -3.73
CA LEU A 218 -8.87 -2.83 -2.29
C LEU A 218 -9.59 -1.53 -1.91
N PHE A 219 -9.56 -0.52 -2.78
CA PHE A 219 -10.32 0.71 -2.58
C PHE A 219 -11.83 0.43 -2.59
N PHE A 220 -12.34 -0.33 -3.58
CA PHE A 220 -13.75 -0.72 -3.62
C PHE A 220 -14.14 -1.60 -2.44
N LEU A 221 -13.29 -2.55 -2.07
CA LEU A 221 -13.50 -3.38 -0.88
C LEU A 221 -13.56 -2.54 0.39
N GLY A 222 -12.69 -1.56 0.55
CA GLY A 222 -12.68 -0.62 1.67
C GLY A 222 -13.97 0.20 1.77
N ILE A 223 -14.51 0.66 0.63
CA ILE A 223 -15.82 1.33 0.58
C ILE A 223 -16.94 0.40 1.05
N LEU A 224 -16.97 -0.84 0.53
CA LEU A 224 -17.98 -1.84 0.90
C LEU A 224 -17.91 -2.17 2.40
N MET A 225 -16.71 -2.42 2.93
CA MET A 225 -16.51 -2.69 4.36
C MET A 225 -16.92 -1.49 5.23
N GLY A 226 -16.70 -0.27 4.75
CA GLY A 226 -17.17 0.95 5.41
C GLY A 226 -18.69 1.04 5.45
N ARG A 227 -19.37 0.79 4.32
CA ARG A 227 -20.84 0.79 4.24
C ARG A 227 -21.48 -0.24 5.14
N HIS A 228 -20.85 -1.40 5.30
CA HIS A 228 -21.31 -2.48 6.20
C HIS A 228 -20.79 -2.32 7.63
N ARG A 229 -20.06 -1.25 7.95
CA ARG A 229 -19.53 -0.94 9.29
C ARG A 229 -18.71 -2.07 9.92
N PHE A 230 -17.98 -2.86 9.11
CA PHE A 230 -17.27 -4.05 9.59
C PHE A 230 -16.19 -3.76 10.63
N PHE A 231 -15.58 -2.56 10.60
CA PHE A 231 -14.54 -2.17 11.56
C PHE A 231 -15.08 -1.66 12.91
N TYR A 232 -16.39 -1.51 13.06
CA TYR A 232 -17.02 -1.19 14.34
C TYR A 232 -17.32 -2.46 15.14
N ASP A 233 -17.32 -2.35 16.46
CA ASP A 233 -17.68 -3.45 17.36
C ASP A 233 -19.21 -3.55 17.48
N GLU A 234 -19.86 -3.91 16.38
CA GLU A 234 -21.32 -3.95 16.24
C GLU A 234 -21.79 -5.30 15.68
N GLY A 235 -22.95 -5.73 16.12
CA GLY A 235 -23.60 -6.94 15.60
C GLY A 235 -22.72 -8.18 15.68
N ASN A 236 -22.61 -8.89 14.55
CA ASN A 236 -21.83 -10.13 14.44
C ASN A 236 -20.39 -9.91 13.93
N ASN A 237 -19.86 -8.68 13.96
CA ASN A 237 -18.56 -8.37 13.38
C ASN A 237 -17.41 -9.16 14.02
N ARG A 238 -17.45 -9.43 15.33
CA ARG A 238 -16.45 -10.29 16.00
C ARG A 238 -16.39 -11.69 15.41
N THR A 239 -17.55 -12.27 15.13
CA THR A 239 -17.66 -13.60 14.49
C THR A 239 -17.23 -13.55 13.03
N LEU A 240 -17.57 -12.47 12.31
CA LEU A 240 -17.13 -12.25 10.93
C LEU A 240 -15.61 -12.22 10.84
N TRP A 241 -14.95 -11.44 11.70
CA TRP A 241 -13.47 -11.34 11.70
C TRP A 241 -12.81 -12.68 12.01
N LYS A 242 -13.38 -13.47 12.96
CA LYS A 242 -12.89 -14.83 13.23
C LYS A 242 -13.00 -15.74 12.01
N LYS A 243 -14.13 -15.69 11.27
CA LYS A 243 -14.28 -16.45 10.02
C LYS A 243 -13.28 -16.02 8.96
N ILE A 244 -13.07 -14.71 8.80
CA ILE A 244 -12.08 -14.18 7.83
C ILE A 244 -10.66 -14.68 8.17
N ILE A 245 -10.28 -14.74 9.46
CA ILE A 245 -8.98 -15.32 9.86
C ILE A 245 -8.86 -16.76 9.36
N ILE A 246 -9.87 -17.60 9.62
CA ILE A 246 -9.86 -19.01 9.23
C ILE A 246 -9.76 -19.15 7.69
N TYR A 247 -10.62 -18.45 6.95
CA TYR A 247 -10.60 -18.51 5.48
C TYR A 247 -9.31 -17.96 4.88
N SER A 248 -8.72 -16.93 5.48
CA SER A 248 -7.44 -16.39 5.06
C SER A 248 -6.30 -17.39 5.23
N VAL A 249 -6.25 -18.11 6.35
CA VAL A 249 -5.26 -19.17 6.59
C VAL A 249 -5.43 -20.32 5.60
N LEU A 250 -6.66 -20.78 5.37
CA LEU A 250 -6.95 -21.85 4.41
C LEU A 250 -6.59 -21.43 2.98
N ALA A 251 -6.96 -20.22 2.57
CA ALA A 251 -6.61 -19.69 1.25
C ALA A 251 -5.10 -19.59 1.09
N PHE A 252 -4.38 -19.10 2.10
CA PHE A 252 -2.92 -19.02 2.07
C PHE A 252 -2.28 -20.40 1.95
N ALA A 253 -2.74 -21.38 2.72
CA ALA A 253 -2.21 -22.74 2.71
C ALA A 253 -2.35 -23.42 1.33
N ILE A 254 -3.37 -23.06 0.55
CA ILE A 254 -3.57 -23.52 -0.82
C ILE A 254 -2.75 -22.69 -1.83
N LEU A 255 -2.82 -21.37 -1.74
CA LEU A 255 -2.24 -20.46 -2.72
C LEU A 255 -0.71 -20.41 -2.66
N TYR A 256 -0.12 -20.56 -1.48
CA TYR A 256 1.33 -20.50 -1.31
C TYR A 256 2.06 -21.59 -2.09
N PRO A 257 1.75 -22.90 -1.94
CA PRO A 257 2.40 -23.93 -2.75
C PRO A 257 2.06 -23.81 -4.24
N LEU A 258 0.84 -23.41 -4.59
CA LEU A 258 0.49 -23.18 -6.00
C LEU A 258 1.36 -22.10 -6.64
N GLN A 259 1.57 -20.98 -5.95
CA GLN A 259 2.40 -19.86 -6.42
C GLN A 259 3.88 -20.24 -6.54
N GLU A 260 4.37 -21.09 -5.65
CA GLU A 260 5.79 -21.48 -5.61
C GLU A 260 6.13 -22.49 -6.69
N TYR A 261 5.26 -23.49 -6.92
CA TYR A 261 5.60 -24.62 -7.77
C TYR A 261 4.97 -24.55 -9.17
N VAL A 262 3.70 -24.15 -9.30
CA VAL A 262 2.97 -24.32 -10.58
C VAL A 262 3.53 -23.47 -11.72
N PRO A 263 3.89 -22.19 -11.53
CA PRO A 263 4.45 -21.39 -12.62
C PRO A 263 5.76 -21.96 -13.20
N GLY A 264 6.57 -22.60 -12.34
CA GLY A 264 7.83 -23.24 -12.76
C GLY A 264 7.66 -24.51 -13.60
N MET A 265 6.46 -25.10 -13.63
CA MET A 265 6.13 -26.30 -14.43
C MET A 265 5.59 -25.94 -15.82
N ILE A 266 5.46 -24.66 -16.15
CA ILE A 266 4.87 -24.19 -17.40
C ILE A 266 5.94 -23.61 -18.30
N ASP A 267 6.15 -24.23 -19.47
CA ASP A 267 7.17 -23.82 -20.44
C ASP A 267 6.85 -22.48 -21.12
N ASN A 268 5.56 -22.18 -21.33
CA ASN A 268 5.14 -20.93 -21.94
C ASN A 268 5.41 -19.75 -21.00
N VAL A 269 6.34 -18.88 -21.36
CA VAL A 269 6.81 -17.75 -20.55
C VAL A 269 5.69 -16.77 -20.22
N CYS A 270 4.78 -16.49 -21.18
CA CYS A 270 3.65 -15.57 -20.97
C CYS A 270 2.65 -16.15 -19.94
N VAL A 271 2.30 -17.42 -20.10
CA VAL A 271 1.37 -18.12 -19.19
C VAL A 271 1.98 -18.26 -17.81
N SER A 272 3.23 -18.71 -17.71
CA SER A 272 3.98 -18.86 -16.45
C SER A 272 4.03 -17.53 -15.67
N ARG A 273 4.41 -16.43 -16.33
CA ARG A 273 4.51 -15.11 -15.68
C ARG A 273 3.14 -14.60 -15.23
N SER A 274 2.13 -14.64 -16.10
CA SER A 274 0.78 -14.17 -15.75
C SER A 274 0.19 -14.96 -14.60
N LEU A 275 0.33 -16.29 -14.62
CA LEU A 275 -0.10 -17.15 -13.53
C LEU A 275 0.65 -16.84 -12.21
N LYS A 276 1.96 -16.63 -12.29
CA LYS A 276 2.78 -16.24 -11.12
C LYS A 276 2.28 -14.94 -10.48
N ILE A 277 1.94 -13.94 -11.29
CA ILE A 277 1.41 -12.65 -10.79
C ILE A 277 0.02 -12.86 -10.16
N LEU A 278 -0.88 -13.57 -10.82
CA LEU A 278 -2.21 -13.91 -10.30
C LEU A 278 -2.14 -14.59 -8.93
N LEU A 279 -1.41 -15.68 -8.85
CA LEU A 279 -1.27 -16.46 -7.62
C LEU A 279 -0.60 -15.62 -6.51
N LYS A 280 0.44 -14.85 -6.86
CA LYS A 280 1.12 -13.95 -5.92
C LYS A 280 0.19 -12.88 -5.36
N VAL A 281 -0.65 -12.27 -6.20
CA VAL A 281 -1.63 -11.27 -5.76
C VAL A 281 -2.64 -11.88 -4.80
N TRP A 282 -3.21 -13.04 -5.12
CA TRP A 282 -4.21 -13.70 -4.27
C TRP A 282 -3.61 -14.24 -2.98
N MET A 283 -2.42 -14.81 -3.02
CA MET A 283 -1.68 -15.25 -1.83
C MET A 283 -1.40 -14.08 -0.88
N ASN A 284 -0.88 -12.95 -1.40
CA ASN A 284 -0.63 -11.76 -0.59
C ASN A 284 -1.92 -11.14 -0.05
N LEU A 285 -3.02 -11.21 -0.81
CA LEU A 285 -4.33 -10.77 -0.37
C LEU A 285 -4.84 -11.60 0.82
N SER A 286 -4.69 -12.93 0.77
CA SER A 286 -5.09 -13.80 1.87
C SER A 286 -4.30 -13.48 3.14
N MET A 287 -2.99 -13.29 3.03
CA MET A 287 -2.14 -12.94 4.17
C MET A 287 -2.43 -11.52 4.72
N MET A 288 -2.71 -10.56 3.83
CA MET A 288 -3.14 -9.22 4.21
C MET A 288 -4.46 -9.25 4.98
N MET A 289 -5.45 -10.04 4.52
CA MET A 289 -6.73 -10.20 5.21
C MET A 289 -6.57 -10.90 6.56
N PHE A 290 -5.62 -11.82 6.70
CA PHE A 290 -5.25 -12.40 7.99
C PHE A 290 -4.76 -11.31 8.97
N TYR A 291 -3.90 -10.38 8.54
CA TYR A 291 -3.44 -9.27 9.39
C TYR A 291 -4.57 -8.33 9.76
N VAL A 292 -5.37 -7.91 8.78
CA VAL A 292 -6.51 -7.00 9.03
C VAL A 292 -7.51 -7.63 10.00
N ALA A 293 -7.90 -8.87 9.75
CA ALA A 293 -8.85 -9.57 10.59
C ALA A 293 -8.28 -9.90 11.98
N GLY A 294 -7.03 -10.36 12.04
CA GLY A 294 -6.33 -10.70 13.28
C GLY A 294 -6.18 -9.49 14.21
N ILE A 295 -5.67 -8.37 13.69
CA ILE A 295 -5.49 -7.14 14.49
C ILE A 295 -6.86 -6.60 14.94
N THR A 296 -7.85 -6.54 14.05
CA THR A 296 -9.19 -6.04 14.38
C THR A 296 -9.88 -6.94 15.41
N TRP A 297 -9.82 -8.25 15.23
CA TRP A 297 -10.42 -9.20 16.16
C TRP A 297 -9.72 -9.16 17.54
N LEU A 298 -8.38 -9.15 17.58
CA LEU A 298 -7.62 -9.02 18.83
C LEU A 298 -7.99 -7.75 19.56
N PHE A 299 -8.10 -6.62 18.85
CA PHE A 299 -8.44 -5.33 19.44
C PHE A 299 -9.83 -5.35 20.09
N HIS A 300 -10.84 -5.91 19.42
CA HIS A 300 -12.22 -5.92 19.93
C HIS A 300 -12.51 -7.03 20.96
N CYS A 301 -11.74 -8.13 20.92
CA CYS A 301 -12.07 -9.33 21.69
C CYS A 301 -11.17 -9.60 22.89
N THR A 302 -10.01 -8.93 23.01
CA THR A 302 -9.03 -9.29 24.04
C THR A 302 -8.52 -8.08 24.81
N LYS A 303 -8.25 -8.27 26.14
CA LYS A 303 -7.60 -7.24 26.95
C LYS A 303 -6.18 -6.89 26.47
N VAL A 304 -5.45 -7.87 25.93
CA VAL A 304 -4.12 -7.67 25.35
C VAL A 304 -4.23 -6.87 24.04
N GLY A 305 -5.25 -7.15 23.23
CA GLY A 305 -5.51 -6.41 22.00
C GLY A 305 -5.77 -4.93 22.23
N HIS A 306 -6.43 -4.55 23.32
CA HIS A 306 -6.61 -3.14 23.68
C HIS A 306 -5.29 -2.38 23.86
N LYS A 307 -4.18 -3.05 24.21
CA LYS A 307 -2.85 -2.43 24.27
C LYS A 307 -2.34 -1.98 22.89
N LEU A 308 -2.86 -2.56 21.80
CA LEU A 308 -2.53 -2.16 20.43
C LEU A 308 -2.91 -0.71 20.13
N ILE A 309 -3.79 -0.09 20.93
CA ILE A 309 -4.11 1.34 20.82
C ILE A 309 -2.86 2.23 20.93
N ALA A 310 -1.79 1.74 21.57
CA ALA A 310 -0.52 2.43 21.64
C ALA A 310 0.10 2.70 20.26
N ILE A 311 -0.23 1.91 19.24
CA ILE A 311 0.24 2.07 17.85
C ILE A 311 -0.55 3.16 17.12
N ALA A 312 -1.79 3.46 17.54
CA ALA A 312 -2.67 4.41 16.87
C ALA A 312 -2.05 5.81 16.64
N PRO A 313 -1.26 6.42 17.55
CA PRO A 313 -0.58 7.69 17.28
C PRO A 313 0.30 7.66 16.03
N TYR A 314 0.99 6.55 15.79
CA TYR A 314 1.85 6.35 14.63
C TYR A 314 1.02 6.27 13.34
N GLY A 315 -0.11 5.57 13.36
CA GLY A 315 -1.06 5.52 12.24
C GLY A 315 -1.78 6.84 11.95
N LYS A 316 -1.99 7.69 12.97
CA LYS A 316 -2.57 9.03 12.81
C LYS A 316 -1.68 10.00 12.03
N MET A 317 -0.37 9.75 12.02
CA MET A 317 0.65 10.54 11.33
C MET A 317 1.26 9.78 10.16
N SER A 318 0.46 8.97 9.47
CA SER A 318 0.92 8.07 8.41
C SER A 318 1.55 8.80 7.22
N LEU A 319 1.03 9.96 6.79
CA LEU A 319 1.63 10.76 5.72
C LEU A 319 2.97 11.34 6.15
N THR A 320 3.03 11.89 7.36
CA THR A 320 4.28 12.41 7.94
C THR A 320 5.35 11.30 8.01
N ASN A 321 4.99 10.12 8.51
CA ASN A 321 5.91 8.99 8.61
C ASN A 321 6.34 8.49 7.23
N TYR A 322 5.41 8.45 6.27
CA TYR A 322 5.71 8.04 4.90
C TYR A 322 6.70 8.99 4.23
N MET A 323 6.47 10.29 4.29
CA MET A 323 7.35 11.29 3.67
C MET A 323 8.74 11.35 4.35
N THR A 324 8.76 11.32 5.68
CA THR A 324 10.03 11.40 6.41
C THR A 324 10.91 10.17 6.16
N GLN A 325 10.35 8.98 6.00
CA GLN A 325 11.15 7.79 5.68
C GLN A 325 11.81 7.89 4.30
N SER A 326 11.16 8.46 3.29
CA SER A 326 11.75 8.67 1.96
C SER A 326 12.88 9.69 2.02
N ILE A 327 12.65 10.84 2.70
CA ILE A 327 13.65 11.90 2.85
C ILE A 327 14.89 11.38 3.57
N PHE A 328 14.72 10.79 4.75
CA PHE A 328 15.85 10.30 5.54
C PHE A 328 16.49 9.05 4.93
N GLY A 329 15.70 8.15 4.31
CA GLY A 329 16.23 7.00 3.60
C GLY A 329 17.15 7.40 2.44
N ALA A 330 16.71 8.35 1.60
CA ALA A 330 17.54 8.87 0.52
C ALA A 330 18.82 9.55 1.04
N MET A 331 18.70 10.36 2.11
CA MET A 331 19.86 11.02 2.72
C MET A 331 20.85 10.01 3.32
N ILE A 332 20.37 8.91 3.88
CA ILE A 332 21.23 7.87 4.46
C ILE A 332 21.90 7.05 3.37
N PHE A 333 21.15 6.57 2.38
CA PHE A 333 21.65 5.55 1.45
C PHE A 333 22.21 6.12 0.15
N TYR A 334 21.66 7.20 -0.43
CA TYR A 334 22.05 7.67 -1.76
C TYR A 334 23.39 8.42 -1.76
N GLY A 335 24.02 8.46 -2.95
CA GLY A 335 25.37 9.02 -3.12
C GLY A 335 25.50 10.50 -2.79
N TRP A 336 24.42 11.29 -2.98
CA TRP A 336 24.41 12.72 -2.62
C TRP A 336 24.34 12.96 -1.09
N GLY A 337 23.94 11.95 -0.30
CA GLY A 337 23.87 12.01 1.14
C GLY A 337 25.08 11.32 1.79
N PHE A 338 24.82 10.39 2.69
CA PHE A 338 25.88 9.64 3.37
C PHE A 338 26.43 8.48 2.54
N GLY A 339 25.79 8.07 1.45
CA GLY A 339 26.25 7.02 0.54
C GLY A 339 26.38 5.63 1.18
N LEU A 340 25.60 5.36 2.23
CA LEU A 340 25.72 4.11 3.00
C LEU A 340 25.34 2.86 2.22
N TYR A 341 24.74 3.01 1.01
CA TYR A 341 24.47 1.87 0.13
C TYR A 341 25.73 1.04 -0.15
N GLN A 342 26.94 1.67 -0.13
CA GLN A 342 28.22 1.02 -0.41
C GLN A 342 28.69 0.10 0.73
N TYR A 343 28.19 0.30 1.95
CA TYR A 343 28.72 -0.33 3.18
C TYR A 343 27.69 -1.17 3.92
N CYS A 344 26.40 -0.95 3.69
CA CYS A 344 25.33 -1.57 4.47
C CYS A 344 24.66 -2.69 3.68
N GLY A 345 24.71 -3.93 4.20
CA GLY A 345 23.84 -5.02 3.77
C GLY A 345 22.42 -4.91 4.34
N HIS A 346 21.56 -5.88 4.02
CA HIS A 346 20.18 -5.88 4.50
C HIS A 346 20.05 -5.92 6.01
N THR A 347 21.00 -6.54 6.71
CA THR A 347 21.05 -6.60 8.19
C THR A 347 21.15 -5.21 8.80
N TYR A 348 22.10 -4.40 8.35
CA TYR A 348 22.26 -3.04 8.85
C TYR A 348 21.10 -2.13 8.42
N SER A 349 20.59 -2.30 7.19
CA SER A 349 19.43 -1.57 6.73
C SER A 349 18.19 -1.88 7.56
N LEU A 350 17.96 -3.15 7.93
CA LEU A 350 16.88 -3.54 8.83
C LEU A 350 17.03 -2.89 10.22
N LEU A 351 18.23 -2.94 10.81
CA LEU A 351 18.47 -2.31 12.10
C LEU A 351 18.21 -0.80 12.07
N MET A 352 18.70 -0.12 11.05
CA MET A 352 18.42 1.31 10.84
C MET A 352 16.92 1.57 10.66
N GLY A 353 16.21 0.74 9.88
CA GLY A 353 14.76 0.83 9.71
C GLY A 353 14.00 0.68 11.04
N ILE A 354 14.37 -0.31 11.87
CA ILE A 354 13.76 -0.52 13.20
C ILE A 354 14.00 0.69 14.10
N VAL A 355 15.24 1.18 14.17
CA VAL A 355 15.58 2.38 14.96
C VAL A 355 14.78 3.59 14.46
N PHE A 356 14.68 3.76 13.14
CA PHE A 356 13.95 4.87 12.55
C PHE A 356 12.44 4.81 12.86
N VAL A 357 11.82 3.63 12.78
CA VAL A 357 10.42 3.42 13.22
C VAL A 357 10.26 3.79 14.70
N GLY A 358 11.21 3.40 15.55
CA GLY A 358 11.22 3.76 16.96
C GLY A 358 11.26 5.28 17.19
N LEU A 359 12.16 5.98 16.48
CA LEU A 359 12.27 7.44 16.53
C LEU A 359 10.99 8.14 16.04
N GLN A 360 10.43 7.69 14.90
CA GLN A 360 9.16 8.19 14.40
C GLN A 360 8.02 7.97 15.41
N TYR A 361 7.96 6.79 16.05
CA TYR A 361 6.96 6.47 17.06
C TYR A 361 7.03 7.42 18.27
N VAL A 362 8.23 7.64 18.78
CA VAL A 362 8.46 8.60 19.88
C VAL A 362 8.06 10.01 19.49
N PHE A 363 8.46 10.44 18.29
CA PHE A 363 8.07 11.73 17.72
C PHE A 363 6.55 11.86 17.59
N CYS A 364 5.86 10.87 17.04
CA CYS A 364 4.41 10.87 16.89
C CYS A 364 3.69 11.02 18.24
N ARG A 365 4.13 10.29 19.26
CA ARG A 365 3.56 10.41 20.60
C ARG A 365 3.78 11.78 21.23
N TRP A 366 4.99 12.31 21.08
CA TRP A 366 5.32 13.65 21.58
C TRP A 366 4.52 14.73 20.83
N TRP A 367 4.50 14.68 19.50
CA TRP A 367 3.82 15.67 18.66
C TRP A 367 2.31 15.71 18.93
N LEU A 368 1.66 14.58 19.01
CA LEU A 368 0.21 14.48 19.21
C LEU A 368 -0.25 14.84 20.64
N LYS A 369 0.65 15.02 21.60
CA LYS A 369 0.29 15.62 22.88
C LYS A 369 0.00 17.12 22.76
N HIS A 370 0.64 17.80 21.80
CA HIS A 370 0.55 19.24 21.62
C HIS A 370 -0.27 19.63 20.38
N ASN A 371 -0.46 18.71 19.44
CA ASN A 371 -1.11 18.95 18.16
C ASN A 371 -2.18 17.90 17.88
N LYS A 372 -3.24 18.27 17.14
CA LYS A 372 -4.33 17.36 16.79
C LYS A 372 -3.98 16.41 15.62
N ARG A 373 -3.00 16.77 14.79
CA ARG A 373 -2.59 16.04 13.56
C ARG A 373 -1.10 16.17 13.35
N GLY A 374 -0.54 15.29 12.54
CA GLY A 374 0.83 15.41 12.07
C GLY A 374 1.04 16.66 11.18
N PRO A 375 2.28 17.12 11.00
CA PRO A 375 2.58 18.32 10.23
C PRO A 375 2.14 18.22 8.77
N PHE A 376 2.43 17.12 8.08
CA PHE A 376 2.02 16.95 6.66
C PHE A 376 0.52 16.65 6.53
N GLU A 377 -0.10 15.97 7.48
CA GLU A 377 -1.55 15.78 7.54
C GLU A 377 -2.28 17.12 7.71
N GLU A 378 -1.76 18.00 8.54
CA GLU A 378 -2.36 19.33 8.73
C GLU A 378 -2.20 20.21 7.48
N LEU A 379 -1.02 20.18 6.85
CA LEU A 379 -0.78 20.90 5.60
C LEU A 379 -1.72 20.39 4.48
N TRP A 380 -1.84 19.07 4.31
CA TRP A 380 -2.78 18.46 3.35
C TRP A 380 -4.23 18.85 3.65
N ARG A 381 -4.61 18.86 4.93
CA ARG A 381 -5.94 19.27 5.34
C ARG A 381 -6.21 20.74 5.00
N ARG A 382 -5.28 21.65 5.31
CA ARG A 382 -5.43 23.08 4.96
C ARG A 382 -5.61 23.25 3.46
N GLY A 383 -4.76 22.66 2.64
CA GLY A 383 -4.91 22.68 1.19
C GLY A 383 -6.22 22.07 0.67
N THR A 384 -6.83 21.14 1.41
CA THR A 384 -8.13 20.56 1.06
C THR A 384 -9.30 21.52 1.29
N TRP A 385 -9.21 22.42 2.26
CA TRP A 385 -10.34 23.27 2.69
C TRP A 385 -10.20 24.74 2.29
N ILE A 386 -9.30 25.01 1.36
CA ILE A 386 -9.20 26.30 0.68
C ILE A 386 -10.41 26.54 -0.22
#